data_469268117754a0e017d1c95d34402459
#
_entry.id   469268117754a0e017d1c95d34402459
#
_cell.length_a   1.000
_cell.length_b   1.000
_cell.length_c   1.000
_cell.angle_alpha   90.00
_cell.angle_beta   90.00
_cell.angle_gamma   90.00
#
_symmetry.space_group_name_H-M   'P 1'
#
loop_
_entity.id
_entity.type
_entity.pdbx_description
1 polymer ?
#
loop_
_entity_poly.entity_id
_entity_poly.type
_entity_poly.pdbx_seq_one_letter_code
_entity_poly.pdbx_strand_id
1 'polypeptide(L)'
;MHTETSEELGIPRDAAKRINFGVIYGIGKSSLARQLKIRENLAGQYLNKYHGMYPGFKALSRRCEKMANERGYIRMWTGRVRRYDQYNPTHKAMSNLIQGGVAEMMRVVINRIDRELPEVKMCLQVHDSIIFQIPQDQFSVLVPEIKGIMEKTPQFGVPMKVDIEYGTHWGTAEKWKGDV
;
A
#
# COMPACT_ATOMS: atom_id res chain seq x y z
N MET A 1 -2.16 5.10 13.36
CA MET A 1 -3.35 4.60 12.65
C MET A 1 -3.96 3.33 13.25
N HIS A 2 -3.33 2.13 13.28
CA HIS A 2 -3.98 0.92 13.84
C HIS A 2 -4.23 1.01 15.36
N THR A 3 -3.31 1.56 16.11
CA THR A 3 -3.46 1.78 17.56
C THR A 3 -4.56 2.79 17.84
N GLU A 4 -4.54 3.93 17.19
CA GLU A 4 -5.56 4.97 17.27
C GLU A 4 -6.97 4.43 16.92
N THR A 5 -7.10 3.66 15.82
CA THR A 5 -8.36 3.02 15.45
C THR A 5 -8.80 2.01 16.53
N SER A 6 -7.87 1.27 17.12
CA SER A 6 -8.12 0.32 18.21
C SER A 6 -8.69 1.02 19.45
N GLU A 7 -8.06 2.10 19.88
CA GLU A 7 -8.45 2.90 21.03
C GLU A 7 -9.82 3.55 20.80
N GLU A 8 -10.00 4.21 19.67
CA GLU A 8 -11.24 4.91 19.34
C GLU A 8 -12.44 3.99 19.16
N LEU A 9 -12.26 2.80 18.60
CA LEU A 9 -13.34 1.83 18.42
C LEU A 9 -13.53 0.92 19.65
N GLY A 10 -12.59 0.93 20.60
CA GLY A 10 -12.60 0.03 21.77
C GLY A 10 -12.48 -1.45 21.39
N ILE A 11 -11.62 -1.77 20.39
CA ILE A 11 -11.44 -3.12 19.85
C ILE A 11 -9.97 -3.52 19.85
N PRO A 12 -9.65 -4.83 19.82
CA PRO A 12 -8.27 -5.28 19.70
C PRO A 12 -7.57 -4.72 18.45
N ARG A 13 -6.26 -4.46 18.56
CA ARG A 13 -5.44 -3.89 17.47
C ARG A 13 -5.51 -4.71 16.17
N ASP A 14 -5.64 -6.03 16.24
CA ASP A 14 -5.78 -6.88 15.06
C ASP A 14 -7.13 -6.69 14.37
N ALA A 15 -8.20 -6.46 15.11
CA ALA A 15 -9.51 -6.12 14.56
C ALA A 15 -9.46 -4.72 13.90
N ALA A 16 -8.82 -3.74 14.55
CA ALA A 16 -8.59 -2.41 13.98
C ALA A 16 -7.77 -2.46 12.69
N LYS A 17 -6.73 -3.30 12.64
CA LYS A 17 -5.94 -3.54 11.41
C LYS A 17 -6.81 -4.07 10.26
N ARG A 18 -7.71 -5.02 10.54
CA ARG A 18 -8.65 -5.56 9.54
C ARG A 18 -9.63 -4.50 9.05
N ILE A 19 -10.12 -3.63 9.93
CA ILE A 19 -11.00 -2.51 9.54
C ILE A 19 -10.23 -1.54 8.65
N ASN A 20 -9.05 -1.10 9.06
CA ASN A 20 -8.23 -0.15 8.31
C ASN A 20 -7.96 -0.64 6.87
N PHE A 21 -7.48 -1.88 6.72
CA PHE A 21 -7.27 -2.46 5.40
C PHE A 21 -8.58 -2.71 4.66
N GLY A 22 -9.59 -3.22 5.37
CA GLY A 22 -10.90 -3.48 4.78
C GLY A 22 -11.50 -2.24 4.14
N VAL A 23 -11.44 -1.09 4.82
CA VAL A 23 -11.98 0.17 4.28
C VAL A 23 -11.19 0.64 3.05
N ILE A 24 -9.86 0.52 3.06
CA ILE A 24 -9.03 0.82 1.90
C ILE A 24 -9.43 -0.04 0.69
N TYR A 25 -9.80 -1.30 0.94
CA TYR A 25 -10.23 -2.24 -0.10
C TYR A 25 -11.73 -2.21 -0.37
N GLY A 26 -12.48 -1.27 0.21
CA GLY A 26 -13.90 -1.08 -0.04
C GLY A 26 -14.78 -2.16 0.58
N ILE A 27 -14.42 -2.64 1.79
CA ILE A 27 -15.20 -3.65 2.49
C ILE A 27 -16.60 -3.15 2.87
N GLY A 28 -17.63 -3.93 2.56
CA GLY A 28 -18.99 -3.69 3.03
C GLY A 28 -19.23 -4.26 4.42
N LYS A 29 -20.32 -3.81 5.07
CA LYS A 29 -20.69 -4.18 6.45
C LYS A 29 -20.83 -5.70 6.64
N SER A 30 -21.45 -6.41 5.69
CA SER A 30 -21.64 -7.88 5.76
C SER A 30 -20.32 -8.64 5.69
N SER A 31 -19.38 -8.20 4.83
CA SER A 31 -18.05 -8.79 4.72
C SER A 31 -17.20 -8.52 5.96
N LEU A 32 -17.29 -7.32 6.53
CA LEU A 32 -16.60 -6.96 7.76
C LEU A 32 -17.14 -7.77 8.95
N ALA A 33 -18.46 -7.90 9.06
CA ALA A 33 -19.12 -8.71 10.10
C ALA A 33 -18.60 -10.15 10.10
N ARG A 34 -18.51 -10.76 8.92
CA ARG A 34 -17.99 -12.12 8.74
C ARG A 34 -16.53 -12.25 9.12
N GLN A 35 -15.68 -11.28 8.71
CA GLN A 35 -14.25 -11.29 9.04
C GLN A 35 -13.96 -11.11 10.53
N LEU A 36 -14.74 -10.29 11.20
CA LEU A 36 -14.59 -10.03 12.63
C LEU A 36 -15.40 -10.98 13.51
N LYS A 37 -16.25 -11.84 12.91
CA LYS A 37 -17.19 -12.73 13.60
C LYS A 37 -18.14 -11.98 14.55
N ILE A 38 -18.66 -10.85 14.10
CA ILE A 38 -19.60 -9.98 14.84
C ILE A 38 -20.92 -9.81 14.07
N ARG A 39 -21.93 -9.24 14.72
CA ARG A 39 -23.22 -8.92 14.09
C ARG A 39 -23.04 -7.79 13.05
N GLU A 40 -23.81 -7.84 11.96
CA GLU A 40 -23.73 -6.87 10.86
C GLU A 40 -24.01 -5.42 11.30
N ASN A 41 -24.93 -5.23 12.26
CA ASN A 41 -25.20 -3.91 12.83
C ASN A 41 -23.97 -3.32 13.52
N LEU A 42 -23.22 -4.13 14.27
CA LEU A 42 -22.01 -3.69 14.95
C LEU A 42 -20.89 -3.35 13.93
N ALA A 43 -20.76 -4.18 12.89
CA ALA A 43 -19.84 -3.88 11.79
C ALA A 43 -20.19 -2.55 11.09
N GLY A 44 -21.48 -2.28 10.89
CA GLY A 44 -21.96 -1.01 10.36
C GLY A 44 -21.62 0.19 11.27
N GLN A 45 -21.76 0.04 12.58
CA GLN A 45 -21.36 1.07 13.56
C GLN A 45 -19.87 1.34 13.51
N TYR A 46 -19.01 0.31 13.43
CA TYR A 46 -17.56 0.46 13.29
C TYR A 46 -17.19 1.20 12.01
N LEU A 47 -17.78 0.85 10.86
CA LEU A 47 -17.53 1.55 9.61
C LEU A 47 -17.98 3.02 9.67
N ASN A 48 -19.12 3.32 10.27
CA ASN A 48 -19.60 4.69 10.42
C ASN A 48 -18.66 5.51 11.31
N LYS A 49 -18.24 4.96 12.46
CA LYS A 49 -17.28 5.62 13.35
C LYS A 49 -15.93 5.83 12.66
N TYR A 50 -15.43 4.83 11.97
CA TYR A 50 -14.20 4.94 11.16
C TYR A 50 -14.28 6.06 10.12
N HIS A 51 -15.38 6.15 9.38
CA HIS A 51 -15.58 7.20 8.40
C HIS A 51 -15.75 8.60 9.02
N GLY A 52 -16.20 8.66 10.27
CA GLY A 52 -16.20 9.91 11.07
C GLY A 52 -14.80 10.34 11.45
N MET A 53 -13.93 9.39 11.87
CA MET A 53 -12.53 9.65 12.20
C MET A 53 -11.71 10.08 10.98
N TYR A 54 -11.98 9.47 9.81
CA TYR A 54 -11.23 9.69 8.57
C TYR A 54 -12.15 10.11 7.41
N PRO A 55 -12.74 11.31 7.46
CA PRO A 55 -13.70 11.76 6.44
C PRO A 55 -13.11 11.86 5.04
N GLY A 56 -11.81 12.12 4.94
CA GLY A 56 -11.07 12.14 3.67
C GLY A 56 -11.12 10.83 2.92
N PHE A 57 -11.11 9.69 3.60
CA PHE A 57 -11.25 8.37 2.96
C PHE A 57 -12.61 8.21 2.29
N LYS A 58 -13.68 8.59 2.99
CA LYS A 58 -15.05 8.50 2.45
C LYS A 58 -15.23 9.43 1.24
N ALA A 59 -14.68 10.64 1.32
CA ALA A 59 -14.72 11.61 0.24
C ALA A 59 -13.95 11.10 -0.99
N LEU A 60 -12.73 10.55 -0.80
CA LEU A 60 -11.92 9.97 -1.87
C LEU A 60 -12.64 8.79 -2.53
N SER A 61 -13.22 7.86 -1.73
CA SER A 61 -13.95 6.70 -2.25
C SER A 61 -15.09 7.13 -3.16
N ARG A 62 -15.94 8.07 -2.70
CA ARG A 62 -17.05 8.60 -3.49
C ARG A 62 -16.58 9.29 -4.77
N ARG A 63 -15.49 10.07 -4.68
CA ARG A 63 -14.91 10.75 -5.85
C ARG A 63 -14.39 9.75 -6.88
N CYS A 64 -13.68 8.70 -6.45
CA CYS A 64 -13.17 7.65 -7.34
C CYS A 64 -14.32 6.90 -8.03
N GLU A 65 -15.35 6.52 -7.27
CA GLU A 65 -16.53 5.82 -7.79
C GLU A 65 -17.29 6.70 -8.81
N LYS A 66 -17.53 7.96 -8.47
CA LYS A 66 -18.14 8.92 -9.38
C LYS A 66 -17.37 9.05 -10.68
N MET A 67 -16.05 9.26 -10.60
CA MET A 67 -15.20 9.36 -11.79
C MET A 67 -15.21 8.09 -12.63
N ALA A 68 -15.20 6.91 -11.99
CA ALA A 68 -15.26 5.62 -12.68
C ALA A 68 -16.61 5.45 -13.41
N ASN A 69 -17.72 5.86 -12.80
CA ASN A 69 -19.05 5.80 -13.40
C ASN A 69 -19.22 6.78 -14.57
N GLU A 70 -18.76 8.04 -14.40
CA GLU A 70 -18.97 9.09 -15.41
C GLU A 70 -18.04 8.97 -16.62
N ARG A 71 -16.78 8.54 -16.39
CA ARG A 71 -15.73 8.50 -17.41
C ARG A 71 -15.43 7.11 -17.93
N GLY A 72 -15.89 6.06 -17.24
CA GLY A 72 -15.51 4.69 -17.52
C GLY A 72 -14.08 4.33 -17.13
N TYR A 73 -13.36 5.24 -16.43
CA TYR A 73 -11.98 4.97 -15.98
C TYR A 73 -11.54 5.85 -14.82
N ILE A 74 -10.48 5.41 -14.14
CA ILE A 74 -9.64 6.23 -13.26
C ILE A 74 -8.22 6.30 -13.82
N ARG A 75 -7.49 7.37 -13.49
CA ARG A 75 -6.11 7.58 -13.93
C ARG A 75 -5.17 7.55 -12.74
N MET A 76 -4.11 6.76 -12.84
CA MET A 76 -3.00 6.71 -11.87
C MET A 76 -2.12 7.96 -12.00
N TRP A 77 -1.28 8.21 -11.01
CA TRP A 77 -0.38 9.37 -10.98
C TRP A 77 0.64 9.39 -12.14
N THR A 78 1.03 8.23 -12.67
CA THR A 78 1.89 8.10 -13.86
C THR A 78 1.16 8.36 -15.19
N GLY A 79 -0.16 8.56 -15.14
CA GLY A 79 -0.99 8.70 -16.35
C GLY A 79 -1.65 7.39 -16.80
N ARG A 80 -1.25 6.25 -16.28
CA ARG A 80 -1.87 4.96 -16.61
C ARG A 80 -3.35 4.94 -16.22
N VAL A 81 -4.15 4.31 -17.07
CA VAL A 81 -5.61 4.28 -16.95
C VAL A 81 -6.10 2.89 -16.57
N ARG A 82 -6.97 2.81 -15.56
CA ARG A 82 -7.78 1.63 -15.25
C ARG A 82 -9.21 1.87 -15.75
N ARG A 83 -9.66 1.05 -16.72
CA ARG A 83 -11.01 1.11 -17.28
C ARG A 83 -11.99 0.27 -16.46
N TYR A 84 -13.25 0.70 -16.48
CA TYR A 84 -14.38 0.02 -15.86
C TYR A 84 -15.44 -0.29 -16.91
N ASP A 85 -16.06 -1.44 -16.78
CA ASP A 85 -17.12 -1.96 -17.63
C ASP A 85 -18.15 -2.72 -16.75
N GLN A 86 -19.09 -3.39 -17.37
CA GLN A 86 -20.12 -4.15 -16.66
C GLN A 86 -19.57 -5.28 -15.76
N TYR A 87 -18.33 -5.75 -15.99
CA TYR A 87 -17.68 -6.82 -15.23
C TYR A 87 -16.77 -6.28 -14.10
N ASN A 88 -16.42 -5.02 -14.15
CA ASN A 88 -15.50 -4.37 -13.22
C ASN A 88 -16.25 -3.33 -12.37
N PRO A 89 -16.65 -3.69 -11.14
CA PRO A 89 -17.48 -2.81 -10.32
C PRO A 89 -16.75 -1.54 -9.88
N THR A 90 -17.39 -0.39 -10.09
CA THR A 90 -16.84 0.95 -9.83
C THR A 90 -16.64 1.27 -8.35
N HIS A 91 -17.35 0.58 -7.43
CA HIS A 91 -17.14 0.74 -5.99
C HIS A 91 -15.73 0.34 -5.53
N LYS A 92 -14.98 -0.43 -6.35
CA LYS A 92 -13.56 -0.77 -6.11
C LYS A 92 -12.59 0.29 -6.65
N ALA A 93 -13.07 1.41 -7.19
CA ALA A 93 -12.22 2.39 -7.86
C ALA A 93 -11.14 2.96 -6.94
N MET A 94 -11.45 3.28 -5.68
CA MET A 94 -10.45 3.76 -4.72
C MET A 94 -9.38 2.69 -4.43
N SER A 95 -9.77 1.45 -4.19
CA SER A 95 -8.83 0.34 -3.99
C SER A 95 -7.90 0.15 -5.20
N ASN A 96 -8.47 0.18 -6.40
CA ASN A 96 -7.71 0.08 -7.64
C ASN A 96 -6.76 1.27 -7.83
N LEU A 97 -7.16 2.48 -7.42
CA LEU A 97 -6.31 3.68 -7.48
C LEU A 97 -5.09 3.53 -6.56
N ILE A 98 -5.31 3.07 -5.32
CA ILE A 98 -4.25 2.90 -4.33
C ILE A 98 -3.29 1.78 -4.73
N GLN A 99 -3.82 0.58 -5.01
CA GLN A 99 -3.00 -0.58 -5.39
C GLN A 99 -2.29 -0.36 -6.73
N GLY A 100 -2.99 0.21 -7.70
CA GLY A 100 -2.40 0.57 -8.98
C GLY A 100 -1.31 1.63 -8.83
N GLY A 101 -1.52 2.62 -7.94
CA GLY A 101 -0.54 3.64 -7.61
C GLY A 101 0.75 3.06 -7.02
N VAL A 102 0.64 2.08 -6.11
CA VAL A 102 1.79 1.36 -5.56
C VAL A 102 2.52 0.55 -6.65
N ALA A 103 1.78 -0.16 -7.51
CA ALA A 103 2.37 -0.90 -8.62
C ALA A 103 3.13 0.02 -9.61
N GLU A 104 2.60 1.21 -9.88
CA GLU A 104 3.30 2.21 -10.69
C GLU A 104 4.54 2.76 -9.98
N MET A 105 4.47 2.97 -8.67
CA MET A 105 5.63 3.36 -7.86
C MET A 105 6.77 2.34 -7.99
N MET A 106 6.46 1.06 -7.82
CA MET A 106 7.46 -0.01 -7.96
C MET A 106 8.11 -0.03 -9.34
N ARG A 107 7.33 0.19 -10.41
CA ARG A 107 7.88 0.29 -11.77
C ARG A 107 8.85 1.47 -11.94
N VAL A 108 8.50 2.63 -11.39
CA VAL A 108 9.37 3.81 -11.46
C VAL A 108 10.64 3.57 -10.65
N VAL A 109 10.53 2.98 -9.45
CA VAL A 109 11.68 2.61 -8.60
C VAL A 109 12.60 1.63 -9.33
N ILE A 110 12.07 0.55 -9.88
CA ILE A 110 12.84 -0.45 -10.62
C ILE A 110 13.60 0.20 -11.79
N ASN A 111 12.92 1.01 -12.60
CA ASN A 111 13.54 1.69 -13.72
C ASN A 111 14.60 2.71 -13.29
N ARG A 112 14.45 3.33 -12.11
CA ARG A 112 15.46 4.24 -11.58
C ARG A 112 16.69 3.50 -11.09
N ILE A 113 16.48 2.42 -10.31
CA ILE A 113 17.61 1.61 -9.81
C ILE A 113 18.39 1.02 -10.97
N ASP A 114 17.71 0.48 -12.00
CA ASP A 114 18.35 -0.08 -13.20
C ASP A 114 19.23 0.94 -13.94
N ARG A 115 18.82 2.22 -13.98
CA ARG A 115 19.58 3.28 -14.66
C ARG A 115 20.64 3.94 -13.79
N GLU A 116 20.36 4.14 -12.50
CA GLU A 116 21.20 4.91 -11.58
C GLU A 116 22.26 4.01 -10.91
N LEU A 117 21.98 2.71 -10.77
CA LEU A 117 22.83 1.71 -10.13
C LEU A 117 22.91 0.43 -10.99
N PRO A 118 23.49 0.49 -12.20
CA PRO A 118 23.51 -0.63 -13.14
C PRO A 118 24.28 -1.86 -12.64
N GLU A 119 25.15 -1.70 -11.64
CA GLU A 119 25.88 -2.77 -10.97
C GLU A 119 25.02 -3.57 -9.99
N VAL A 120 23.86 -3.05 -9.57
CA VAL A 120 22.96 -3.72 -8.63
C VAL A 120 22.12 -4.77 -9.34
N LYS A 121 22.24 -6.00 -8.90
CA LYS A 121 21.46 -7.09 -9.46
C LYS A 121 20.10 -7.22 -8.78
N MET A 122 19.04 -6.78 -9.45
CA MET A 122 17.66 -7.04 -9.04
C MET A 122 17.26 -8.48 -9.37
N CYS A 123 16.92 -9.28 -8.38
CA CYS A 123 16.62 -10.70 -8.56
C CYS A 123 15.12 -10.96 -8.68
N LEU A 124 14.30 -10.33 -7.84
CA LEU A 124 12.88 -10.61 -7.77
C LEU A 124 12.10 -9.43 -7.20
N GLN A 125 10.91 -9.17 -7.75
CA GLN A 125 9.91 -8.29 -7.15
C GLN A 125 8.79 -9.14 -6.54
N VAL A 126 8.47 -8.88 -5.27
CA VAL A 126 7.35 -9.52 -4.56
C VAL A 126 6.44 -8.42 -4.02
N HIS A 127 5.31 -8.16 -4.70
CA HIS A 127 4.36 -7.09 -4.37
C HIS A 127 5.03 -5.70 -4.26
N ASP A 128 5.29 -5.22 -3.06
CA ASP A 128 5.87 -3.93 -2.69
C ASP A 128 7.33 -4.02 -2.23
N SER A 129 7.94 -5.19 -2.37
CA SER A 129 9.35 -5.42 -2.04
C SER A 129 10.17 -5.86 -3.25
N ILE A 130 11.47 -5.60 -3.21
CA ILE A 130 12.45 -6.02 -4.22
C ILE A 130 13.59 -6.75 -3.52
N ILE A 131 13.99 -7.88 -4.09
CA ILE A 131 15.15 -8.65 -3.63
C ILE A 131 16.32 -8.35 -4.53
N PHE A 132 17.42 -7.96 -3.92
CA PHE A 132 18.67 -7.65 -4.58
C PHE A 132 19.76 -8.65 -4.21
N GLN A 133 20.68 -8.88 -5.12
CA GLN A 133 21.95 -9.54 -4.84
C GLN A 133 23.04 -8.46 -4.88
N ILE A 134 23.71 -8.26 -3.75
CA ILE A 134 24.73 -7.23 -3.58
C ILE A 134 26.03 -7.88 -3.07
N PRO A 135 27.19 -7.58 -3.65
CA PRO A 135 28.49 -8.00 -3.10
C PRO A 135 28.67 -7.48 -1.67
N GLN A 136 29.21 -8.32 -0.78
CA GLN A 136 29.33 -7.97 0.63
C GLN A 136 30.20 -6.73 0.89
N ASP A 137 31.24 -6.54 0.10
CA ASP A 137 32.15 -5.40 0.15
C ASP A 137 31.51 -4.08 -0.33
N GLN A 138 30.39 -4.15 -1.09
CA GLN A 138 29.66 -2.99 -1.58
C GLN A 138 28.36 -2.71 -0.78
N PHE A 139 28.05 -3.53 0.20
CA PHE A 139 26.79 -3.45 0.95
C PHE A 139 26.60 -2.09 1.62
N SER A 140 27.63 -1.56 2.30
CA SER A 140 27.58 -0.28 3.03
C SER A 140 27.38 0.94 2.13
N VAL A 141 27.72 0.83 0.85
CA VAL A 141 27.55 1.90 -0.15
C VAL A 141 26.21 1.77 -0.87
N LEU A 142 25.94 0.61 -1.44
CA LEU A 142 24.77 0.42 -2.32
C LEU A 142 23.43 0.39 -1.57
N VAL A 143 23.39 -0.16 -0.36
CA VAL A 143 22.12 -0.25 0.38
C VAL A 143 21.53 1.13 0.73
N PRO A 144 22.29 2.10 1.26
CA PRO A 144 21.80 3.46 1.47
C PRO A 144 21.35 4.15 0.17
N GLU A 145 22.03 3.92 -0.95
CA GLU A 145 21.67 4.51 -2.25
C GLU A 145 20.36 3.94 -2.78
N ILE A 146 20.20 2.62 -2.75
CA ILE A 146 18.93 1.93 -3.10
C ILE A 146 17.80 2.46 -2.24
N LYS A 147 18.01 2.51 -0.91
CA LYS A 147 17.02 3.06 0.02
C LYS A 147 16.64 4.48 -0.34
N GLY A 148 17.64 5.33 -0.62
CA GLY A 148 17.43 6.72 -1.01
C GLY A 148 16.60 6.87 -2.28
N ILE A 149 16.84 6.04 -3.30
CA ILE A 149 16.04 6.02 -4.54
C ILE A 149 14.60 5.60 -4.22
N MET A 150 14.40 4.54 -3.44
CA MET A 150 13.08 4.02 -3.10
C MET A 150 12.25 5.01 -2.28
N GLU A 151 12.84 5.64 -1.26
CA GLU A 151 12.15 6.59 -0.38
C GLU A 151 11.84 7.93 -1.07
N LYS A 152 12.67 8.36 -2.02
CA LYS A 152 12.47 9.60 -2.79
C LYS A 152 11.53 9.44 -3.99
N THR A 153 11.02 8.25 -4.25
CA THR A 153 10.17 7.96 -5.41
C THR A 153 8.88 7.23 -4.98
N PRO A 154 7.70 7.78 -5.23
CA PRO A 154 7.38 9.13 -5.71
C PRO A 154 7.27 10.15 -4.57
N GLN A 155 7.26 11.44 -4.92
CA GLN A 155 7.07 12.50 -3.94
C GLN A 155 5.58 12.89 -3.86
N PHE A 156 4.85 12.32 -2.90
CA PHE A 156 3.43 12.65 -2.65
C PHE A 156 3.22 13.61 -1.47
N GLY A 157 4.28 14.25 -0.97
CA GLY A 157 4.22 15.06 0.24
C GLY A 157 4.10 14.25 1.54
N VAL A 158 4.14 12.92 1.45
CA VAL A 158 4.19 12.00 2.59
C VAL A 158 5.47 11.17 2.47
N PRO A 159 6.30 11.10 3.54
CA PRO A 159 7.50 10.29 3.52
C PRO A 159 7.19 8.81 3.28
N MET A 160 7.82 8.24 2.26
CA MET A 160 7.78 6.79 2.02
C MET A 160 8.96 6.17 2.76
N LYS A 161 8.68 5.26 3.69
CA LYS A 161 9.73 4.56 4.45
C LYS A 161 9.95 3.17 3.89
N VAL A 162 11.22 2.80 3.75
CA VAL A 162 11.64 1.47 3.30
C VAL A 162 12.28 0.73 4.46
N ASP A 163 11.71 -0.42 4.80
CA ASP A 163 12.34 -1.40 5.69
C ASP A 163 13.30 -2.27 4.87
N ILE A 164 14.46 -2.57 5.43
CA ILE A 164 15.49 -3.39 4.80
C ILE A 164 15.75 -4.62 5.64
N GLU A 165 15.81 -5.76 4.99
CA GLU A 165 16.25 -7.02 5.55
C GLU A 165 17.41 -7.54 4.72
N TYR A 166 18.41 -8.15 5.35
CA TYR A 166 19.59 -8.68 4.68
C TYR A 166 19.98 -10.06 5.24
N GLY A 167 20.63 -10.85 4.42
CA GLY A 167 21.08 -12.19 4.79
C GLY A 167 21.71 -12.90 3.61
N THR A 168 22.34 -14.03 3.85
CA THR A 168 22.94 -14.87 2.80
C THR A 168 21.91 -15.70 2.03
N HIS A 169 20.71 -15.86 2.62
CA HIS A 169 19.60 -16.64 2.05
C HIS A 169 18.28 -15.95 2.35
N TRP A 170 17.31 -16.05 1.46
CA TRP A 170 16.00 -15.40 1.60
C TRP A 170 15.24 -15.81 2.88
N GLY A 171 15.36 -16.98 3.38
CA GLY A 171 14.64 -17.43 4.59
C GLY A 171 15.29 -17.05 5.92
N THR A 172 16.48 -16.46 5.89
CA THR A 172 17.29 -16.12 7.08
C THR A 172 17.63 -14.63 7.16
N ALA A 173 16.87 -13.80 6.41
CA ALA A 173 17.09 -12.36 6.40
C ALA A 173 16.75 -11.72 7.75
N GLU A 174 17.62 -10.82 8.22
CA GLU A 174 17.47 -10.06 9.45
C GLU A 174 17.27 -8.58 9.17
N LYS A 175 16.55 -7.91 10.05
CA LYS A 175 16.25 -6.50 9.89
C LYS A 175 17.50 -5.63 10.02
N TRP A 176 17.79 -4.84 8.99
CA TRP A 176 18.88 -3.88 9.02
C TRP A 176 18.53 -2.67 9.90
N LYS A 177 19.40 -2.33 10.84
CA LYS A 177 19.19 -1.25 11.82
C LYS A 177 19.82 0.09 11.42
N GLY A 178 20.47 0.15 10.25
CA GLY A 178 21.10 1.39 9.79
C GLY A 178 22.54 1.61 10.25
N ASP A 179 23.06 0.70 11.06
CA ASP A 179 24.44 0.78 11.57
C ASP A 179 25.33 -0.16 10.75
N VAL A 180 26.22 0.42 9.97
CA VAL A 180 27.46 -0.21 9.49
C VAL A 180 28.59 0.75 9.73
#